data_7928113fce8a0b772359db9e84832ccc
#
_entry.id   7928113fce8a0b772359db9e84832ccc
#
_cell.length_a   1.000
_cell.length_b   1.000
_cell.length_c   1.000
_cell.angle_alpha   90.00
_cell.angle_beta   90.00
_cell.angle_gamma   90.00
#
_symmetry.space_group_name_H-M   'P 1'
#
loop_
_entity.id
_entity.type
_entity.pdbx_description
1 polymer ?
#
loop_
_entity_poly.entity_id
_entity_poly.type
_entity_poly.pdbx_seq_one_letter_code
_entity_poly.pdbx_strand_id
1 'polypeptide(L)'
;MSMQEQAARVTDTQVIRAIEQNLAIIRFDDRRKVAYVNELFARTMGYEVEELIGKYHRDLCFPAYVNSPDYELFWRKLMQGITYQDKIERRAADGQQKWLEATYMPIYSDDGRRVVGVSKIASDITIRQQDVLRMAAELNETSAFLTVKSESGRQDGLNVLATVQQVEAESVENLSSLVALRKDANSITDIVKTIRDIAAQTNLLALNAAIEAARAGEHGRGFDVVATEVRNLSNKVSHSIGEIKNNIEGIVERIEDVSHSIERISSKVKDSTEQLEHTVSEFDQLADSAKQLERQAKQFVDVL
;
A
#
# COMPACT_ATOMS: atom_id res chain seq x y z
N MET A 1 55.59 47.13 6.35
CA MET A 1 54.27 47.04 5.71
C MET A 1 53.49 45.97 6.47
N SER A 2 52.43 46.42 7.13
CA SER A 2 51.62 45.52 7.96
C SER A 2 50.77 44.55 7.09
N MET A 3 50.41 43.37 7.62
CA MET A 3 49.52 42.43 6.92
C MET A 3 48.17 43.02 6.49
N GLN A 4 47.76 44.17 7.06
CA GLN A 4 46.59 44.95 6.67
C GLN A 4 46.75 45.73 5.36
N GLU A 5 47.94 46.13 4.96
CA GLU A 5 48.19 46.85 3.69
C GLU A 5 48.23 45.90 2.47
N GLN A 6 48.43 44.61 2.67
CA GLN A 6 48.38 43.61 1.57
C GLN A 6 46.97 43.06 1.30
N ALA A 7 46.00 43.28 2.22
CA ALA A 7 44.63 42.80 2.11
C ALA A 7 43.69 43.70 1.26
N ALA A 8 44.09 44.91 0.92
CA ALA A 8 43.23 45.89 0.22
C ALA A 8 43.27 45.74 -1.30
N ARG A 9 43.15 44.55 -1.86
CA ARG A 9 42.97 44.36 -3.32
C ARG A 9 41.49 44.49 -3.77
N VAL A 10 40.55 44.49 -2.86
CA VAL A 10 39.11 44.59 -3.16
C VAL A 10 38.56 45.83 -2.45
N THR A 11 38.01 46.78 -3.19
CA THR A 11 37.41 48.00 -2.65
C THR A 11 35.92 47.82 -2.41
N ASP A 12 35.36 48.63 -1.48
CA ASP A 12 33.90 48.62 -1.20
C ASP A 12 33.08 48.89 -2.48
N THR A 13 33.57 49.77 -3.37
CA THR A 13 32.93 50.07 -4.65
C THR A 13 32.88 48.85 -5.56
N GLN A 14 33.93 48.01 -5.56
CA GLN A 14 33.94 46.75 -6.33
C GLN A 14 32.97 45.72 -5.74
N VAL A 15 32.89 45.65 -4.42
CA VAL A 15 31.94 44.77 -3.72
C VAL A 15 30.50 45.19 -4.03
N ILE A 16 30.19 46.49 -3.91
CA ILE A 16 28.86 47.03 -4.21
C ILE A 16 28.49 46.72 -5.67
N ARG A 17 29.41 46.94 -6.61
CA ARG A 17 29.18 46.65 -8.03
C ARG A 17 28.91 45.16 -8.27
N ALA A 18 29.66 44.29 -7.62
CA ALA A 18 29.43 42.84 -7.71
C ALA A 18 28.04 42.44 -7.17
N ILE A 19 27.61 43.01 -6.07
CA ILE A 19 26.28 42.83 -5.50
C ILE A 19 25.18 43.31 -6.47
N GLU A 20 25.34 44.51 -7.03
CA GLU A 20 24.37 45.08 -7.96
C GLU A 20 24.27 44.35 -9.30
N GLN A 21 25.35 43.69 -9.72
CA GLN A 21 25.37 42.89 -10.95
C GLN A 21 24.74 41.50 -10.78
N ASN A 22 24.67 40.98 -9.55
CA ASN A 22 24.25 39.58 -9.29
C ASN A 22 22.96 39.43 -8.49
N LEU A 23 22.49 40.52 -7.85
CA LEU A 23 21.25 40.48 -7.04
C LEU A 23 20.24 41.50 -7.56
N ALA A 24 18.96 41.17 -7.51
CA ALA A 24 17.89 42.10 -7.86
C ALA A 24 17.72 43.12 -6.73
N ILE A 25 17.98 44.41 -7.04
CA ILE A 25 18.03 45.51 -6.06
C ILE A 25 17.08 46.62 -6.47
N ILE A 26 16.33 47.11 -5.46
CA ILE A 26 15.54 48.35 -5.58
C ILE A 26 15.69 49.16 -4.30
N ARG A 27 15.77 50.49 -4.41
CA ARG A 27 15.88 51.39 -3.27
C ARG A 27 14.71 52.38 -3.27
N PHE A 28 14.18 52.66 -2.11
CA PHE A 28 13.09 53.59 -1.89
C PHE A 28 13.58 54.78 -1.05
N ASP A 29 13.08 55.98 -1.35
CA ASP A 29 13.28 57.16 -0.52
C ASP A 29 12.38 57.10 0.75
N ASP A 30 12.49 58.16 1.58
CA ASP A 30 11.67 58.33 2.80
C ASP A 30 10.17 58.53 2.50
N ARG A 31 9.81 58.81 1.25
CA ARG A 31 8.42 58.93 0.75
C ARG A 31 7.93 57.63 0.12
N ARG A 32 8.69 56.53 0.23
CA ARG A 32 8.38 55.21 -0.32
C ARG A 32 8.37 55.18 -1.87
N LYS A 33 9.05 56.14 -2.53
CA LYS A 33 9.21 56.16 -3.99
C LYS A 33 10.51 55.47 -4.37
N VAL A 34 10.48 54.79 -5.53
CA VAL A 34 11.66 54.17 -6.11
C VAL A 34 12.68 55.26 -6.48
N ALA A 35 13.81 55.27 -5.77
CA ALA A 35 14.95 56.16 -6.00
C ALA A 35 16.02 55.48 -6.88
N TYR A 36 16.11 54.18 -6.86
CA TYR A 36 17.06 53.41 -7.65
C TYR A 36 16.51 51.97 -7.87
N VAL A 37 16.81 51.41 -9.02
CA VAL A 37 16.54 50.01 -9.34
C VAL A 37 17.58 49.54 -10.36
N ASN A 38 18.05 48.30 -10.21
CA ASN A 38 18.92 47.70 -11.22
C ASN A 38 18.10 46.90 -12.26
N GLU A 39 18.74 46.58 -13.39
CA GLU A 39 18.12 45.83 -14.48
C GLU A 39 17.61 44.44 -14.05
N LEU A 40 18.30 43.78 -13.10
CA LEU A 40 17.88 42.46 -12.63
C LEU A 40 16.52 42.53 -11.93
N PHE A 41 16.31 43.55 -11.07
CA PHE A 41 15.02 43.75 -10.43
C PHE A 41 13.92 44.12 -11.42
N ALA A 42 14.25 45.08 -12.34
CA ALA A 42 13.30 45.52 -13.36
C ALA A 42 12.83 44.33 -14.21
N ARG A 43 13.77 43.56 -14.76
CA ARG A 43 13.45 42.33 -15.54
C ARG A 43 12.65 41.28 -14.72
N THR A 44 13.01 41.06 -13.46
CA THR A 44 12.27 40.14 -12.57
C THR A 44 10.80 40.51 -12.44
N MET A 45 10.54 41.81 -12.35
CA MET A 45 9.20 42.38 -12.22
C MET A 45 8.51 42.68 -13.56
N GLY A 46 9.18 42.48 -14.70
CA GLY A 46 8.65 42.72 -16.04
C GLY A 46 8.53 44.18 -16.41
N TYR A 47 9.35 45.06 -15.82
CA TYR A 47 9.41 46.49 -16.11
C TYR A 47 10.75 46.89 -16.76
N GLU A 48 10.76 48.03 -17.45
CA GLU A 48 11.97 48.74 -17.74
C GLU A 48 12.39 49.59 -16.52
N VAL A 49 13.70 49.90 -16.40
CA VAL A 49 14.23 50.65 -15.26
C VAL A 49 13.55 52.03 -15.14
N GLU A 50 13.35 52.69 -16.26
CA GLU A 50 12.77 54.06 -16.35
C GLU A 50 11.30 54.04 -15.89
N GLU A 51 10.58 52.97 -16.12
CA GLU A 51 9.19 52.85 -15.70
C GLU A 51 9.04 52.70 -14.18
N LEU A 52 10.05 52.16 -13.49
CA LEU A 52 10.04 51.96 -12.06
C LEU A 52 10.46 53.19 -11.26
N ILE A 53 11.39 54.01 -11.77
CA ILE A 53 11.88 55.21 -11.08
C ILE A 53 10.71 56.15 -10.77
N GLY A 54 10.57 56.53 -9.52
CA GLY A 54 9.50 57.42 -9.04
C GLY A 54 8.16 56.77 -8.75
N LYS A 55 7.94 55.48 -9.13
CA LYS A 55 6.75 54.73 -8.68
C LYS A 55 6.77 54.57 -7.17
N TYR A 56 5.61 54.42 -6.57
CA TYR A 56 5.51 54.09 -5.15
C TYR A 56 5.65 52.55 -4.91
N HIS A 57 6.20 52.17 -3.77
CA HIS A 57 6.27 50.78 -3.36
C HIS A 57 4.91 50.06 -3.43
N ARG A 58 3.82 50.77 -3.07
CA ARG A 58 2.44 50.24 -3.15
C ARG A 58 2.03 49.83 -4.55
N ASP A 59 2.60 50.40 -5.59
CA ASP A 59 2.26 50.11 -6.99
C ASP A 59 2.77 48.70 -7.41
N LEU A 60 3.76 48.18 -6.68
CA LEU A 60 4.32 46.84 -6.83
C LEU A 60 3.65 45.83 -5.91
N CYS A 61 2.63 46.20 -5.15
CA CYS A 61 1.92 45.35 -4.20
C CYS A 61 0.48 45.11 -4.65
N PHE A 62 -0.10 44.01 -4.14
CA PHE A 62 -1.52 43.79 -4.32
C PHE A 62 -2.35 44.70 -3.41
N PRO A 63 -3.54 45.16 -3.86
CA PRO A 63 -4.39 46.08 -3.09
C PRO A 63 -4.77 45.55 -1.69
N ALA A 64 -4.97 44.26 -1.54
CA ALA A 64 -5.29 43.64 -0.26
C ALA A 64 -4.22 43.92 0.80
N TYR A 65 -2.94 43.79 0.44
CA TYR A 65 -1.82 44.11 1.35
C TYR A 65 -1.69 45.61 1.60
N VAL A 66 -1.79 46.43 0.56
CA VAL A 66 -1.68 47.88 0.68
C VAL A 66 -2.72 48.48 1.61
N ASN A 67 -3.93 47.95 1.58
CA ASN A 67 -5.06 48.40 2.42
C ASN A 67 -5.08 47.74 3.81
N SER A 68 -4.14 46.85 4.12
CA SER A 68 -4.07 46.22 5.43
C SER A 68 -3.29 47.12 6.42
N PRO A 69 -3.54 46.97 7.74
CA PRO A 69 -2.74 47.63 8.78
C PRO A 69 -1.26 47.24 8.73
N ASP A 70 -0.95 46.06 8.20
CA ASP A 70 0.43 45.54 8.15
C ASP A 70 1.32 46.31 7.22
N TYR A 71 0.78 46.92 6.13
CA TYR A 71 1.54 47.76 5.22
C TYR A 71 2.11 49.00 5.91
N GLU A 72 1.34 49.69 6.71
CA GLU A 72 1.78 50.87 7.47
C GLU A 72 2.73 50.49 8.63
N LEU A 73 2.46 49.35 9.29
CA LEU A 73 3.33 48.80 10.32
C LEU A 73 4.71 48.42 9.74
N PHE A 74 4.72 47.76 8.59
CA PHE A 74 5.95 47.41 7.86
C PHE A 74 6.82 48.64 7.60
N TRP A 75 6.27 49.68 6.99
CA TRP A 75 7.02 50.90 6.71
C TRP A 75 7.47 51.65 7.98
N ARG A 76 6.64 51.66 9.02
CA ARG A 76 6.99 52.25 10.32
C ARG A 76 8.21 51.58 10.94
N LYS A 77 8.25 50.25 10.93
CA LYS A 77 9.41 49.47 11.43
C LYS A 77 10.68 49.77 10.64
N LEU A 78 10.61 49.82 9.32
CA LEU A 78 11.76 50.16 8.45
C LEU A 78 12.29 51.54 8.76
N MET A 79 11.42 52.53 8.91
CA MET A 79 11.83 53.91 9.22
C MET A 79 12.35 54.08 10.67
N GLN A 80 12.10 53.12 11.55
CA GLN A 80 12.72 53.01 12.87
C GLN A 80 14.09 52.29 12.84
N GLY A 81 14.57 51.88 11.66
CA GLY A 81 15.83 51.16 11.50
C GLY A 81 15.75 49.65 11.66
N ILE A 82 14.56 49.09 11.67
CA ILE A 82 14.35 47.62 11.82
C ILE A 82 14.36 46.99 10.41
N THR A 83 15.30 46.09 10.16
CA THR A 83 15.37 45.27 8.96
C THR A 83 14.19 44.31 8.88
N TYR A 84 13.67 44.05 7.69
CA TYR A 84 12.60 43.08 7.45
C TYR A 84 13.05 42.06 6.41
N GLN A 85 12.86 40.79 6.71
CA GLN A 85 13.15 39.68 5.79
C GLN A 85 11.99 38.72 5.79
N ASP A 86 11.49 38.43 4.60
CA ASP A 86 10.36 37.49 4.42
C ASP A 86 10.21 37.06 2.97
N LYS A 87 9.39 36.02 2.74
CA LYS A 87 8.82 35.69 1.45
C LYS A 87 7.57 36.52 1.23
N ILE A 88 7.55 37.28 0.14
CA ILE A 88 6.52 38.30 -0.10
C ILE A 88 5.95 38.15 -1.51
N GLU A 89 4.67 38.44 -1.62
CA GLU A 89 4.00 38.54 -2.91
C GLU A 89 4.16 39.95 -3.49
N ARG A 90 4.46 40.04 -4.79
CA ARG A 90 4.49 41.29 -5.52
C ARG A 90 3.75 41.18 -6.84
N ARG A 91 3.19 42.29 -7.30
CA ARG A 91 2.51 42.44 -8.57
C ARG A 91 3.48 42.89 -9.64
N ALA A 92 3.72 42.06 -10.65
CA ALA A 92 4.52 42.35 -11.81
C ALA A 92 3.84 43.35 -12.77
N ALA A 93 4.54 43.82 -13.80
CA ALA A 93 4.02 44.73 -14.80
C ALA A 93 2.79 44.25 -15.55
N ASP A 94 2.75 42.96 -15.84
CA ASP A 94 1.62 42.24 -16.48
C ASP A 94 0.47 41.92 -15.53
N GLY A 95 0.59 42.29 -14.25
CA GLY A 95 -0.37 42.02 -13.20
C GLY A 95 -0.23 40.64 -12.54
N GLN A 96 0.66 39.78 -13.03
CA GLN A 96 0.91 38.48 -12.45
C GLN A 96 1.56 38.55 -11.06
N GLN A 97 1.32 37.52 -10.27
CA GLN A 97 1.93 37.36 -8.96
C GLN A 97 3.37 36.88 -9.10
N LYS A 98 4.26 37.54 -8.40
CA LYS A 98 5.66 37.16 -8.20
C LYS A 98 5.91 36.93 -6.72
N TRP A 99 6.49 35.78 -6.39
CA TRP A 99 7.01 35.51 -5.08
C TRP A 99 8.47 35.91 -4.99
N LEU A 100 8.78 36.79 -4.05
CA LEU A 100 10.14 37.26 -3.81
C LEU A 100 10.57 36.91 -2.40
N GLU A 101 11.70 36.22 -2.25
CA GLU A 101 12.43 36.19 -0.99
C GLU A 101 13.20 37.51 -0.89
N ALA A 102 12.85 38.37 0.08
CA ALA A 102 13.28 39.74 0.10
C ALA A 102 13.79 40.18 1.48
N THR A 103 14.91 40.90 1.45
CA THR A 103 15.45 41.59 2.63
C THR A 103 15.39 43.09 2.40
N TYR A 104 14.69 43.81 3.29
CA TYR A 104 14.60 45.27 3.31
C TYR A 104 15.51 45.78 4.39
N MET A 105 16.44 46.66 4.01
CA MET A 105 17.50 47.24 4.86
C MET A 105 17.35 48.74 4.91
N PRO A 106 17.15 49.37 6.11
CA PRO A 106 17.16 50.81 6.27
C PRO A 106 18.49 51.40 5.86
N ILE A 107 18.46 52.51 5.08
CA ILE A 107 19.63 53.31 4.70
C ILE A 107 19.67 54.52 5.62
N TYR A 108 20.80 54.69 6.30
CA TYR A 108 20.99 55.79 7.22
C TYR A 108 21.64 57.00 6.53
N SER A 109 21.37 58.22 7.05
CA SER A 109 22.08 59.43 6.71
C SER A 109 23.57 59.33 7.09
N ASP A 110 24.41 60.17 6.50
CA ASP A 110 25.87 60.14 6.73
C ASP A 110 26.27 60.30 8.21
N ASP A 111 25.45 60.98 9.00
CA ASP A 111 25.64 61.11 10.46
C ASP A 111 25.12 59.91 11.26
N GLY A 112 24.54 58.92 10.58
CA GLY A 112 23.99 57.68 11.17
C GLY A 112 22.73 57.87 12.04
N ARG A 113 22.14 59.06 12.08
CA ARG A 113 21.10 59.42 13.06
C ARG A 113 19.68 59.18 12.58
N ARG A 114 19.43 59.15 11.27
CA ARG A 114 18.09 59.00 10.73
C ARG A 114 18.10 58.06 9.52
N VAL A 115 17.00 57.35 9.32
CA VAL A 115 16.76 56.56 8.09
C VAL A 115 16.33 57.52 6.99
N VAL A 116 17.03 57.51 5.85
CA VAL A 116 16.79 58.35 4.67
C VAL A 116 16.20 57.58 3.51
N GLY A 117 16.13 56.25 3.62
CA GLY A 117 15.58 55.38 2.59
C GLY A 117 15.67 53.90 2.99
N VAL A 118 15.28 53.02 2.09
CA VAL A 118 15.30 51.57 2.28
C VAL A 118 15.86 50.91 1.04
N SER A 119 16.88 50.06 1.19
CA SER A 119 17.36 49.16 0.14
C SER A 119 16.70 47.82 0.27
N LYS A 120 16.23 47.28 -0.82
CA LYS A 120 15.68 45.91 -0.89
C LYS A 120 16.55 45.08 -1.82
N ILE A 121 16.96 43.92 -1.36
CA ILE A 121 17.51 42.84 -2.17
C ILE A 121 16.44 41.76 -2.25
N ALA A 122 16.24 41.16 -3.44
CA ALA A 122 15.22 40.13 -3.64
C ALA A 122 15.71 39.05 -4.59
N SER A 123 15.22 37.86 -4.37
CA SER A 123 15.34 36.72 -5.28
C SER A 123 13.94 36.26 -5.72
N ASP A 124 13.74 36.06 -7.02
CA ASP A 124 12.49 35.48 -7.55
C ASP A 124 12.43 33.99 -7.18
N ILE A 125 11.45 33.64 -6.37
CA ILE A 125 11.19 32.28 -5.92
C ILE A 125 9.85 31.75 -6.47
N THR A 126 9.26 32.42 -7.47
CA THR A 126 7.94 32.12 -8.01
C THR A 126 7.86 30.67 -8.52
N ILE A 127 8.82 30.24 -9.32
CA ILE A 127 8.86 28.86 -9.85
C ILE A 127 9.00 27.85 -8.70
N ARG A 128 9.89 28.14 -7.75
CA ARG A 128 10.10 27.27 -6.58
C ARG A 128 8.84 27.12 -5.74
N GLN A 129 8.08 28.21 -5.54
CA GLN A 129 6.81 28.19 -4.83
C GLN A 129 5.75 27.37 -5.58
N GLN A 130 5.64 27.57 -6.89
CA GLN A 130 4.72 26.81 -7.74
C GLN A 130 5.07 25.33 -7.76
N ASP A 131 6.34 24.97 -7.83
CA ASP A 131 6.79 23.57 -7.78
C ASP A 131 6.45 22.92 -6.46
N VAL A 132 6.65 23.61 -5.33
CA VAL A 132 6.28 23.05 -4.01
C VAL A 132 4.77 22.84 -3.88
N LEU A 133 3.95 23.79 -4.34
CA LEU A 133 2.48 23.63 -4.34
C LEU A 133 2.04 22.48 -5.23
N ARG A 134 2.64 22.34 -6.41
CA ARG A 134 2.36 21.21 -7.31
C ARG A 134 2.73 19.87 -6.66
N MET A 135 3.93 19.77 -6.09
CA MET A 135 4.39 18.56 -5.39
C MET A 135 3.49 18.22 -4.20
N ALA A 136 3.04 19.20 -3.43
CA ALA A 136 2.10 18.97 -2.33
C ALA A 136 0.75 18.45 -2.83
N ALA A 137 0.24 18.97 -3.95
CA ALA A 137 -0.99 18.49 -4.58
C ALA A 137 -0.84 17.04 -5.08
N GLU A 138 0.27 16.72 -5.75
CA GLU A 138 0.56 15.36 -6.23
C GLU A 138 0.71 14.35 -5.06
N LEU A 139 1.34 14.77 -3.95
CA LEU A 139 1.43 13.96 -2.74
C LEU A 139 0.07 13.69 -2.11
N ASN A 140 -0.81 14.70 -2.05
CA ASN A 140 -2.17 14.54 -1.53
C ASN A 140 -3.00 13.57 -2.39
N GLU A 141 -2.91 13.70 -3.73
CA GLU A 141 -3.58 12.78 -4.65
C GLU A 141 -3.08 11.34 -4.48
N THR A 142 -1.75 11.17 -4.42
CA THR A 142 -1.12 9.86 -4.19
C THR A 142 -1.55 9.26 -2.86
N SER A 143 -1.58 10.04 -1.79
CA SER A 143 -2.02 9.62 -0.47
C SER A 143 -3.48 9.15 -0.47
N ALA A 144 -4.37 9.92 -1.10
CA ALA A 144 -5.78 9.55 -1.22
C ALA A 144 -5.95 8.23 -2.00
N PHE A 145 -5.23 8.07 -3.11
CA PHE A 145 -5.22 6.84 -3.89
C PHE A 145 -4.74 5.64 -3.07
N LEU A 146 -3.63 5.77 -2.33
CA LEU A 146 -3.08 4.71 -1.48
C LEU A 146 -4.05 4.33 -0.37
N THR A 147 -4.72 5.31 0.26
CA THR A 147 -5.73 5.06 1.30
C THR A 147 -6.87 4.19 0.77
N VAL A 148 -7.42 4.52 -0.40
CA VAL A 148 -8.50 3.75 -1.03
C VAL A 148 -8.04 2.34 -1.40
N LYS A 149 -6.83 2.23 -1.97
CA LYS A 149 -6.27 0.94 -2.36
C LYS A 149 -5.96 0.04 -1.17
N SER A 150 -5.45 0.61 -0.08
CA SER A 150 -5.16 -0.13 1.16
C SER A 150 -6.45 -0.66 1.78
N GLU A 151 -7.51 0.15 1.87
CA GLU A 151 -8.79 -0.30 2.41
C GLU A 151 -9.42 -1.40 1.54
N SER A 152 -9.37 -1.26 0.20
CA SER A 152 -9.82 -2.31 -0.71
C SER A 152 -9.03 -3.61 -0.53
N GLY A 153 -7.70 -3.52 -0.48
CA GLY A 153 -6.84 -4.70 -0.30
C GLY A 153 -7.05 -5.36 1.07
N ARG A 154 -7.24 -4.58 2.12
CA ARG A 154 -7.59 -5.08 3.46
C ARG A 154 -8.91 -5.85 3.44
N GLN A 155 -9.94 -5.29 2.80
CA GLN A 155 -11.24 -5.95 2.69
C GLN A 155 -11.17 -7.25 1.88
N ASP A 156 -10.43 -7.25 0.78
CA ASP A 156 -10.19 -8.44 -0.03
C ASP A 156 -9.46 -9.52 0.78
N GLY A 157 -8.45 -9.12 1.55
CA GLY A 157 -7.75 -10.04 2.46
C GLY A 157 -8.66 -10.69 3.50
N LEU A 158 -9.56 -9.92 4.11
CA LEU A 158 -10.55 -10.44 5.05
C LEU A 158 -11.56 -11.39 4.40
N ASN A 159 -11.98 -11.13 3.17
CA ASN A 159 -12.88 -12.01 2.42
C ASN A 159 -12.20 -13.34 2.09
N VAL A 160 -10.93 -13.32 1.70
CA VAL A 160 -10.15 -14.54 1.46
C VAL A 160 -9.95 -15.31 2.75
N LEU A 161 -9.68 -14.63 3.88
CA LEU A 161 -9.55 -15.27 5.20
C LEU A 161 -10.83 -16.03 5.59
N ALA A 162 -12.00 -15.42 5.39
CA ALA A 162 -13.28 -16.08 5.62
C ALA A 162 -13.47 -17.35 4.76
N THR A 163 -13.03 -17.29 3.48
CA THR A 163 -13.08 -18.43 2.57
C THR A 163 -12.15 -19.56 3.03
N VAL A 164 -10.95 -19.22 3.49
CA VAL A 164 -9.98 -20.20 4.02
C VAL A 164 -10.52 -20.89 5.28
N GLN A 165 -11.18 -20.15 6.18
CA GLN A 165 -11.85 -20.71 7.36
C GLN A 165 -13.00 -21.67 6.98
N GLN A 166 -13.74 -21.35 5.91
CA GLN A 166 -14.76 -22.26 5.40
C GLN A 166 -14.15 -23.57 4.87
N VAL A 167 -13.03 -23.49 4.13
CA VAL A 167 -12.32 -24.68 3.65
C VAL A 167 -11.83 -25.55 4.81
N GLU A 168 -11.39 -24.94 5.91
CA GLU A 168 -11.02 -25.67 7.13
C GLU A 168 -12.21 -26.43 7.72
N ALA A 169 -13.36 -25.77 7.85
CA ALA A 169 -14.58 -26.41 8.37
C ALA A 169 -15.03 -27.56 7.49
N GLU A 170 -15.06 -27.41 6.16
CA GLU A 170 -15.38 -28.45 5.20
C GLU A 170 -14.39 -29.63 5.26
N SER A 171 -13.09 -29.34 5.49
CA SER A 171 -12.08 -30.40 5.66
C SER A 171 -12.32 -31.25 6.90
N VAL A 172 -12.73 -30.65 8.01
CA VAL A 172 -13.09 -31.36 9.24
C VAL A 172 -14.34 -32.25 9.02
N GLU A 173 -15.36 -31.75 8.33
CA GLU A 173 -16.57 -32.51 7.99
C GLU A 173 -16.24 -33.69 7.08
N ASN A 174 -15.38 -33.49 6.08
CA ASN A 174 -14.91 -34.54 5.18
C ASN A 174 -14.17 -35.66 5.94
N LEU A 175 -13.28 -35.30 6.88
CA LEU A 175 -12.62 -36.31 7.74
C LEU A 175 -13.63 -37.14 8.56
N SER A 176 -14.64 -36.48 9.13
CA SER A 176 -15.71 -37.17 9.85
C SER A 176 -16.46 -38.17 8.96
N SER A 177 -16.75 -37.77 7.71
CA SER A 177 -17.42 -38.62 6.71
C SER A 177 -16.56 -39.82 6.31
N LEU A 178 -15.24 -39.66 6.17
CA LEU A 178 -14.30 -40.73 5.88
C LEU A 178 -14.20 -41.72 7.03
N VAL A 179 -14.24 -41.24 8.28
CA VAL A 179 -14.31 -42.16 9.47
C VAL A 179 -15.55 -43.01 9.44
N ALA A 180 -16.72 -42.45 9.10
CA ALA A 180 -17.96 -43.19 8.95
C ALA A 180 -17.88 -44.24 7.81
N LEU A 181 -17.38 -43.83 6.62
CA LEU A 181 -17.16 -44.73 5.48
C LEU A 181 -16.22 -45.90 5.81
N ARG A 182 -15.13 -45.63 6.56
CA ARG A 182 -14.22 -46.69 7.01
C ARG A 182 -14.91 -47.69 7.94
N LYS A 183 -15.77 -47.22 8.83
CA LYS A 183 -16.59 -48.08 9.71
C LYS A 183 -17.53 -48.95 8.90
N ASP A 184 -18.21 -48.41 7.88
CA ASP A 184 -19.11 -49.12 7.02
C ASP A 184 -18.37 -50.19 6.19
N ALA A 185 -17.21 -49.86 5.63
CA ALA A 185 -16.35 -50.79 4.91
C ALA A 185 -15.91 -51.97 5.81
N ASN A 186 -15.54 -51.70 7.07
CA ASN A 186 -15.21 -52.76 8.04
C ASN A 186 -16.41 -53.64 8.34
N SER A 187 -17.60 -53.06 8.50
CA SER A 187 -18.84 -53.84 8.72
C SER A 187 -19.17 -54.76 7.55
N ILE A 188 -18.96 -54.26 6.31
CA ILE A 188 -19.15 -55.12 5.11
C ILE A 188 -18.10 -56.25 5.09
N THR A 189 -16.86 -55.98 5.51
CA THR A 189 -15.82 -57.02 5.63
C THR A 189 -16.24 -58.14 6.55
N ASP A 190 -16.86 -57.83 7.69
CA ASP A 190 -17.37 -58.83 8.64
C ASP A 190 -18.54 -59.69 8.04
N ILE A 191 -19.44 -59.01 7.30
CA ILE A 191 -20.52 -59.69 6.58
C ILE A 191 -19.95 -60.63 5.51
N VAL A 192 -19.00 -60.16 4.72
CA VAL A 192 -18.30 -60.95 3.68
C VAL A 192 -17.65 -62.21 4.28
N LYS A 193 -16.98 -62.06 5.43
CA LYS A 193 -16.41 -63.18 6.17
C LYS A 193 -17.48 -64.17 6.56
N THR A 194 -18.60 -63.72 7.10
CA THR A 194 -19.74 -64.61 7.50
C THR A 194 -20.31 -65.36 6.29
N ILE A 195 -20.52 -64.68 5.14
CA ILE A 195 -21.05 -65.32 3.93
C ILE A 195 -20.04 -66.34 3.38
N ARG A 196 -18.77 -66.10 3.46
CA ARG A 196 -17.71 -67.04 3.08
C ARG A 196 -17.76 -68.31 3.92
N ASP A 197 -17.93 -68.11 5.24
CA ASP A 197 -18.03 -69.27 6.16
C ASP A 197 -19.28 -70.11 5.87
N ILE A 198 -20.42 -69.46 5.58
CA ILE A 198 -21.68 -70.18 5.17
C ILE A 198 -21.44 -70.89 3.84
N ALA A 199 -20.83 -70.32 2.85
CA ALA A 199 -20.54 -70.97 1.59
C ALA A 199 -19.61 -72.16 1.75
N ALA A 200 -18.60 -72.08 2.63
CA ALA A 200 -17.72 -73.21 2.93
C ALA A 200 -18.46 -74.35 3.61
N GLN A 201 -19.35 -74.05 4.58
CA GLN A 201 -20.22 -75.08 5.25
C GLN A 201 -21.16 -75.70 4.25
N THR A 202 -21.80 -74.91 3.37
CA THR A 202 -22.72 -75.42 2.35
C THR A 202 -22.01 -76.33 1.35
N ASN A 203 -20.77 -75.97 0.98
CA ASN A 203 -19.94 -76.83 0.11
C ASN A 203 -19.60 -78.16 0.77
N LEU A 204 -19.29 -78.17 2.08
CA LEU A 204 -19.06 -79.43 2.85
C LEU A 204 -20.31 -80.25 2.98
N LEU A 205 -21.47 -79.64 3.23
CA LEU A 205 -22.75 -80.32 3.30
C LEU A 205 -23.12 -80.98 1.95
N ALA A 206 -22.92 -80.24 0.86
CA ALA A 206 -23.16 -80.77 -0.49
C ALA A 206 -22.22 -81.92 -0.85
N LEU A 207 -20.95 -81.83 -0.44
CA LEU A 207 -19.98 -82.89 -0.61
C LEU A 207 -20.43 -84.15 0.12
N ASN A 208 -20.86 -84.06 1.40
CA ASN A 208 -21.35 -85.15 2.19
C ASN A 208 -22.61 -85.76 1.59
N ALA A 209 -23.53 -84.91 1.09
CA ALA A 209 -24.77 -85.43 0.41
C ALA A 209 -24.45 -86.17 -0.90
N ALA A 210 -23.47 -85.70 -1.69
CA ALA A 210 -23.01 -86.35 -2.91
C ALA A 210 -22.37 -87.73 -2.61
N ILE A 211 -21.60 -87.84 -1.51
CA ILE A 211 -21.01 -89.11 -1.06
C ILE A 211 -22.10 -90.09 -0.67
N GLU A 212 -23.11 -89.64 0.09
CA GLU A 212 -24.21 -90.54 0.52
C GLU A 212 -25.15 -90.93 -0.63
N ALA A 213 -25.36 -89.99 -1.59
CA ALA A 213 -26.08 -90.28 -2.85
C ALA A 213 -25.37 -91.36 -3.70
N ALA A 214 -24.04 -91.27 -3.83
CA ALA A 214 -23.25 -92.29 -4.49
C ALA A 214 -23.32 -93.63 -3.77
N ARG A 215 -23.40 -93.61 -2.45
CA ARG A 215 -23.53 -94.84 -1.61
C ARG A 215 -24.89 -95.54 -1.76
N ALA A 216 -25.96 -94.80 -2.06
CA ALA A 216 -27.32 -95.31 -2.32
C ALA A 216 -27.48 -95.87 -3.75
N GLY A 217 -26.52 -95.82 -4.61
CA GLY A 217 -26.52 -96.38 -5.98
C GLY A 217 -27.65 -95.86 -6.84
N GLU A 218 -28.40 -96.70 -7.53
CA GLU A 218 -29.46 -96.24 -8.47
C GLU A 218 -30.56 -95.42 -7.77
N HIS A 219 -30.81 -95.61 -6.46
CA HIS A 219 -31.79 -94.83 -5.70
C HIS A 219 -31.29 -93.38 -5.36
N GLY A 220 -29.98 -93.14 -5.43
CA GLY A 220 -29.40 -91.86 -5.11
C GLY A 220 -29.23 -90.93 -6.29
N ARG A 221 -29.42 -91.29 -7.54
CA ARG A 221 -29.12 -90.49 -8.74
C ARG A 221 -29.70 -89.08 -8.76
N GLY A 222 -30.97 -88.94 -8.33
CA GLY A 222 -31.60 -87.62 -8.27
C GLY A 222 -30.98 -86.70 -7.19
N PHE A 223 -30.57 -87.28 -6.06
CA PHE A 223 -29.88 -86.53 -4.99
C PHE A 223 -28.44 -86.11 -5.38
N ASP A 224 -27.71 -86.92 -6.14
CA ASP A 224 -26.39 -86.68 -6.59
C ASP A 224 -26.33 -85.43 -7.52
N VAL A 225 -27.30 -85.27 -8.43
CA VAL A 225 -27.45 -84.13 -9.30
C VAL A 225 -27.66 -82.84 -8.48
N VAL A 226 -28.56 -82.89 -7.46
CA VAL A 226 -28.81 -81.71 -6.59
C VAL A 226 -27.59 -81.37 -5.75
N ALA A 227 -26.94 -82.36 -5.17
CA ALA A 227 -25.74 -82.15 -4.35
C ALA A 227 -24.58 -81.50 -5.19
N THR A 228 -24.41 -82.02 -6.39
CA THR A 228 -23.41 -81.46 -7.32
C THR A 228 -23.74 -80.01 -7.69
N GLU A 229 -25.01 -79.66 -7.96
CA GLU A 229 -25.42 -78.31 -8.29
C GLU A 229 -25.26 -77.37 -7.07
N VAL A 230 -25.65 -77.79 -5.85
CA VAL A 230 -25.42 -77.02 -4.60
C VAL A 230 -23.93 -76.78 -4.36
N ARG A 231 -23.09 -77.75 -4.64
CA ARG A 231 -21.65 -77.64 -4.51
C ARG A 231 -21.08 -76.58 -5.54
N ASN A 232 -21.53 -76.64 -6.80
CA ASN A 232 -21.14 -75.69 -7.82
C ASN A 232 -21.57 -74.26 -7.45
N LEU A 233 -22.80 -74.11 -6.92
CA LEU A 233 -23.29 -72.78 -6.47
C LEU A 233 -22.47 -72.26 -5.29
N SER A 234 -22.10 -73.07 -4.32
CA SER A 234 -21.28 -72.70 -3.17
C SER A 234 -19.88 -72.28 -3.60
N ASN A 235 -19.26 -72.94 -4.59
CA ASN A 235 -18.00 -72.56 -5.13
C ASN A 235 -18.10 -71.22 -5.88
N LYS A 236 -19.17 -70.98 -6.63
CA LYS A 236 -19.42 -69.70 -7.34
C LYS A 236 -19.59 -68.53 -6.35
N VAL A 237 -20.35 -68.74 -5.24
CA VAL A 237 -20.50 -67.78 -4.16
C VAL A 237 -19.14 -67.47 -3.53
N SER A 238 -18.32 -68.52 -3.23
CA SER A 238 -16.98 -68.29 -2.65
C SER A 238 -16.07 -67.46 -3.55
N HIS A 239 -16.16 -67.62 -4.88
CA HIS A 239 -15.42 -66.82 -5.84
C HIS A 239 -15.87 -65.38 -5.82
N SER A 240 -17.20 -65.11 -5.92
CA SER A 240 -17.75 -63.76 -5.89
C SER A 240 -17.43 -63.02 -4.58
N ILE A 241 -17.43 -63.76 -3.45
CA ILE A 241 -17.02 -63.20 -2.16
C ILE A 241 -15.55 -62.79 -2.14
N GLY A 242 -14.67 -63.50 -2.85
CA GLY A 242 -13.28 -63.11 -3.04
C GLY A 242 -13.16 -61.75 -3.78
N GLU A 243 -13.94 -61.59 -4.86
CA GLU A 243 -13.96 -60.32 -5.62
C GLU A 243 -14.50 -59.17 -4.79
N ILE A 244 -15.57 -59.38 -4.02
CA ILE A 244 -16.14 -58.34 -3.10
C ILE A 244 -15.10 -57.92 -2.07
N LYS A 245 -14.37 -58.87 -1.47
CA LYS A 245 -13.32 -58.57 -0.49
C LYS A 245 -12.24 -57.67 -1.08
N ASN A 246 -11.74 -58.01 -2.27
CA ASN A 246 -10.71 -57.21 -2.95
C ASN A 246 -11.21 -55.77 -3.24
N ASN A 247 -12.48 -55.65 -3.64
CA ASN A 247 -13.08 -54.33 -3.86
C ASN A 247 -13.16 -53.49 -2.58
N ILE A 248 -13.52 -54.12 -1.45
CA ILE A 248 -13.58 -53.42 -0.14
C ILE A 248 -12.18 -52.99 0.33
N GLU A 249 -11.18 -53.86 0.17
CA GLU A 249 -9.80 -53.52 0.49
C GLU A 249 -9.33 -52.31 -0.33
N GLY A 250 -9.65 -52.25 -1.63
CA GLY A 250 -9.39 -51.11 -2.47
C GLY A 250 -10.17 -49.84 -2.07
N ILE A 251 -11.37 -49.96 -1.49
CA ILE A 251 -12.13 -48.84 -0.93
C ILE A 251 -11.43 -48.28 0.31
N VAL A 252 -10.99 -49.18 1.22
CA VAL A 252 -10.27 -48.76 2.44
C VAL A 252 -8.97 -48.03 2.11
N GLU A 253 -8.18 -48.52 1.15
CA GLU A 253 -6.96 -47.85 0.68
C GLU A 253 -7.25 -46.42 0.17
N ARG A 254 -8.32 -46.30 -0.64
CA ARG A 254 -8.71 -44.95 -1.16
C ARG A 254 -9.17 -44.03 -0.05
N ILE A 255 -9.84 -44.53 0.99
CA ILE A 255 -10.23 -43.72 2.17
C ILE A 255 -8.97 -43.18 2.88
N GLU A 256 -7.93 -44.01 3.03
CA GLU A 256 -6.65 -43.61 3.62
C GLU A 256 -5.95 -42.52 2.78
N ASP A 257 -5.90 -42.70 1.46
CA ASP A 257 -5.31 -41.72 0.55
C ASP A 257 -6.02 -40.34 0.61
N VAL A 258 -7.36 -40.34 0.64
CA VAL A 258 -8.15 -39.12 0.76
C VAL A 258 -7.94 -38.48 2.14
N SER A 259 -7.88 -39.30 3.22
CA SER A 259 -7.60 -38.77 4.57
C SER A 259 -6.27 -38.05 4.63
N HIS A 260 -5.19 -38.62 4.09
CA HIS A 260 -3.90 -37.97 4.01
C HIS A 260 -3.91 -36.72 3.13
N SER A 261 -4.75 -36.68 2.10
CA SER A 261 -4.90 -35.47 1.27
C SER A 261 -5.56 -34.34 2.04
N ILE A 262 -6.57 -34.65 2.87
CA ILE A 262 -7.24 -33.64 3.72
C ILE A 262 -6.29 -33.13 4.81
N GLU A 263 -5.46 -33.98 5.41
CA GLU A 263 -4.43 -33.55 6.37
C GLU A 263 -3.45 -32.53 5.74
N ARG A 264 -3.02 -32.80 4.50
CA ARG A 264 -2.17 -31.85 3.76
C ARG A 264 -2.90 -30.54 3.44
N ILE A 265 -4.21 -30.60 3.14
CA ILE A 265 -5.03 -29.38 2.93
C ILE A 265 -5.10 -28.58 4.22
N SER A 266 -5.37 -29.22 5.37
CA SER A 266 -5.43 -28.55 6.68
C SER A 266 -4.11 -27.82 7.02
N SER A 267 -2.97 -28.45 6.75
CA SER A 267 -1.67 -27.78 6.92
C SER A 267 -1.54 -26.54 6.04
N LYS A 268 -1.91 -26.63 4.74
CA LYS A 268 -1.86 -25.49 3.82
C LYS A 268 -2.83 -24.39 4.19
N VAL A 269 -4.00 -24.73 4.71
CA VAL A 269 -4.98 -23.77 5.23
C VAL A 269 -4.37 -22.94 6.35
N LYS A 270 -3.70 -23.59 7.30
CA LYS A 270 -3.01 -22.91 8.40
C LYS A 270 -1.95 -21.93 7.89
N ASP A 271 -1.08 -22.39 6.99
CA ASP A 271 -0.03 -21.54 6.40
C ASP A 271 -0.65 -20.33 5.65
N SER A 272 -1.75 -20.58 4.92
CA SER A 272 -2.47 -19.52 4.20
C SER A 272 -3.12 -18.51 5.13
N THR A 273 -3.65 -18.95 6.28
CA THR A 273 -4.23 -18.08 7.30
C THR A 273 -3.16 -17.11 7.85
N GLU A 274 -1.99 -17.64 8.24
CA GLU A 274 -0.89 -16.84 8.76
C GLU A 274 -0.41 -15.79 7.71
N GLN A 275 -0.31 -16.20 6.44
CA GLN A 275 0.04 -15.27 5.35
C GLN A 275 -1.00 -14.17 5.14
N LEU A 276 -2.29 -14.51 5.19
CA LEU A 276 -3.37 -13.55 5.01
C LEU A 276 -3.45 -12.55 6.16
N GLU A 277 -3.29 -13.00 7.41
CA GLU A 277 -3.22 -12.10 8.57
C GLU A 277 -2.07 -11.11 8.43
N HIS A 278 -0.91 -11.57 7.99
CA HIS A 278 0.23 -10.70 7.69
C HIS A 278 -0.10 -9.69 6.58
N THR A 279 -0.70 -10.15 5.48
CA THR A 279 -1.08 -9.29 4.34
C THR A 279 -2.08 -8.21 4.75
N VAL A 280 -3.10 -8.54 5.56
CA VAL A 280 -4.06 -7.57 6.11
C VAL A 280 -3.34 -6.52 6.95
N SER A 281 -2.38 -6.94 7.81
CA SER A 281 -1.55 -6.02 8.59
C SER A 281 -0.69 -5.10 7.73
N GLU A 282 -0.16 -5.58 6.60
CA GLU A 282 0.60 -4.73 5.64
C GLU A 282 -0.28 -3.65 5.01
N PHE A 283 -1.54 -3.96 4.69
CA PHE A 283 -2.49 -2.96 4.20
C PHE A 283 -2.82 -1.90 5.24
N ASP A 284 -2.94 -2.27 6.53
CA ASP A 284 -3.10 -1.28 7.62
C ASP A 284 -1.89 -0.35 7.72
N GLN A 285 -0.66 -0.88 7.63
CA GLN A 285 0.57 -0.07 7.62
C GLN A 285 0.66 0.84 6.39
N LEU A 286 0.20 0.36 5.23
CA LEU A 286 0.16 1.16 4.00
C LEU A 286 -0.84 2.33 4.14
N ALA A 287 -2.00 2.11 4.74
CA ALA A 287 -2.97 3.16 5.04
C ALA A 287 -2.41 4.22 6.00
N ASP A 288 -1.66 3.81 7.02
CA ASP A 288 -1.02 4.75 7.95
C ASP A 288 0.12 5.53 7.29
N SER A 289 0.88 4.90 6.40
CA SER A 289 1.91 5.57 5.59
C SER A 289 1.29 6.62 4.66
N ALA A 290 0.14 6.32 4.05
CA ALA A 290 -0.61 7.27 3.25
C ALA A 290 -1.03 8.51 4.06
N LYS A 291 -1.58 8.33 5.27
CA LYS A 291 -1.91 9.45 6.17
C LYS A 291 -0.68 10.29 6.58
N GLN A 292 0.49 9.66 6.64
CA GLN A 292 1.73 10.38 6.92
C GLN A 292 2.16 11.24 5.73
N LEU A 293 2.03 10.75 4.49
CA LEU A 293 2.27 11.53 3.28
C LEU A 293 1.35 12.75 3.19
N GLU A 294 0.06 12.60 3.50
CA GLU A 294 -0.90 13.70 3.54
C GLU A 294 -0.46 14.79 4.54
N ARG A 295 -0.03 14.39 5.73
CA ARG A 295 0.47 15.33 6.75
C ARG A 295 1.73 16.06 6.27
N GLN A 296 2.66 15.36 5.61
CA GLN A 296 3.86 15.97 5.04
C GLN A 296 3.53 16.96 3.93
N ALA A 297 2.61 16.60 3.03
CA ALA A 297 2.15 17.49 1.98
C ALA A 297 1.57 18.80 2.56
N LYS A 298 0.77 18.70 3.62
CA LYS A 298 0.23 19.88 4.31
C LYS A 298 1.33 20.73 4.95
N GLN A 299 2.31 20.11 5.59
CA GLN A 299 3.45 20.82 6.17
C GLN A 299 4.26 21.60 5.12
N PHE A 300 4.43 21.05 3.90
CA PHE A 300 5.09 21.78 2.82
C PHE A 300 4.35 23.06 2.43
N VAL A 301 3.04 23.04 2.43
CA VAL A 301 2.22 24.22 2.14
C VAL A 301 2.29 25.23 3.29
N ASP A 302 2.28 24.77 4.53
CA ASP A 302 2.31 25.66 5.73
C ASP A 302 3.65 26.41 5.89
N VAL A 303 4.74 25.93 5.28
CA VAL A 303 6.09 26.57 5.30
C VAL A 303 6.27 27.56 4.16
N LEU A 304 5.36 27.60 3.19
CA LEU A 304 5.37 28.57 2.07
C LEU A 304 4.93 29.96 2.52
#